data_8191beb43e8bd50329fc8d7aaafd738a
#
_entry.id   8191beb43e8bd50329fc8d7aaafd738a
#
_cell.length_a   1.000
_cell.length_b   1.000
_cell.length_c   1.000
_cell.angle_alpha   90.00
_cell.angle_beta   90.00
_cell.angle_gamma   90.00
#
_symmetry.space_group_name_H-M   'P 1'
#
loop_
_entity.id
_entity.type
_entity.pdbx_description
1 polymer ?
#
loop_
_entity_poly.entity_id
_entity_poly.type
_entity_poly.pdbx_seq_one_letter_code
_entity_poly.pdbx_strand_id
1 'polypeptide(L)'
;MKKFVPYFAGCLALMTVSVAVAQDTPTPPPAMIQIYREEVKAGKSPLHVKSEANFVREFKANKLSPNYTALATITGPDEAWFIARYDSYAAFGKDLAAQDKSPARAALDKDLLADGELLSRSSSIVARYRADLSYRPGVSIPLTRYMNIAIVRIRPGHITDYEDSRKIIKAAHEKTALKFNYSVYQVISGMPAGTFMVMSYGRTLADFDAATEIHGKAYDDAIGDDGRKKLNENAAAGTIGIDSMIFAVDPRMSNPDKATIDADPAFWAPKPAAPTMKPAAAAPKK
;
A
#
# COMPACT_ATOMS: atom_id res chain seq x y z
N MET A 1 -22.95 73.51 25.98
CA MET A 1 -22.48 72.83 24.75
C MET A 1 -21.68 71.58 25.24
N LYS A 2 -22.32 70.40 25.18
CA LYS A 2 -21.70 69.10 25.57
C LYS A 2 -21.29 68.43 24.27
N LYS A 3 -19.95 68.12 24.10
CA LYS A 3 -19.38 67.40 22.96
C LYS A 3 -19.56 65.92 23.16
N PHE A 4 -20.24 65.27 22.20
CA PHE A 4 -20.36 63.79 22.09
C PHE A 4 -19.11 63.27 21.38
N VAL A 5 -18.49 62.22 21.98
CA VAL A 5 -17.39 61.44 21.37
C VAL A 5 -17.95 60.05 21.08
N PRO A 6 -17.91 59.55 19.84
CA PRO A 6 -18.33 58.18 19.54
C PRO A 6 -17.20 57.20 19.80
N TYR A 7 -17.47 56.19 20.63
CA TYR A 7 -16.60 55.00 20.79
C TYR A 7 -16.76 54.07 19.60
N PHE A 8 -15.68 53.85 18.86
CA PHE A 8 -15.60 52.83 17.84
C PHE A 8 -15.20 51.51 18.53
N ALA A 9 -16.14 50.58 18.66
CA ALA A 9 -15.88 49.22 19.13
C ALA A 9 -15.42 48.38 17.91
N GLY A 10 -14.13 48.10 17.82
CA GLY A 10 -13.56 47.20 16.81
C GLY A 10 -13.82 45.75 17.23
N CYS A 11 -14.74 45.08 16.50
CA CYS A 11 -14.88 43.63 16.57
C CYS A 11 -13.67 42.93 15.92
N LEU A 12 -12.80 42.39 16.75
CA LEU A 12 -11.70 41.51 16.30
C LEU A 12 -12.32 40.11 16.07
N ALA A 13 -12.61 39.79 14.81
CA ALA A 13 -13.04 38.44 14.42
C ALA A 13 -11.83 37.49 14.49
N LEU A 14 -11.76 36.67 15.53
CA LEU A 14 -10.85 35.53 15.58
C LEU A 14 -11.30 34.49 14.55
N MET A 15 -10.59 34.39 13.43
CA MET A 15 -10.72 33.26 12.52
C MET A 15 -10.04 32.05 13.18
N THR A 16 -10.83 31.16 13.76
CA THR A 16 -10.34 29.83 14.18
C THR A 16 -10.13 29.00 12.95
N VAL A 17 -8.86 28.79 12.57
CA VAL A 17 -8.48 27.79 11.56
C VAL A 17 -8.70 26.42 12.21
N SER A 18 -9.81 25.78 11.87
CA SER A 18 -10.05 24.39 12.21
C SER A 18 -9.06 23.54 11.44
N VAL A 19 -8.00 23.07 12.10
CA VAL A 19 -7.14 22.02 11.57
C VAL A 19 -7.99 20.75 11.57
N ALA A 20 -8.46 20.32 10.42
CA ALA A 20 -9.09 19.02 10.26
C ALA A 20 -8.05 17.95 10.56
N VAL A 21 -8.10 17.40 11.77
CA VAL A 21 -7.31 16.21 12.12
C VAL A 21 -7.92 15.05 11.33
N ALA A 22 -7.13 14.46 10.46
CA ALA A 22 -7.52 13.27 9.71
C ALA A 22 -8.03 12.21 10.70
N GLN A 23 -9.29 11.82 10.57
CA GLN A 23 -9.88 10.80 11.44
C GLN A 23 -9.23 9.45 11.09
N ASP A 24 -8.53 8.89 12.07
CA ASP A 24 -7.92 7.55 11.99
C ASP A 24 -9.02 6.48 12.11
N THR A 25 -9.82 6.34 11.07
CA THR A 25 -10.85 5.31 11.01
C THR A 25 -10.29 4.10 10.25
N PRO A 26 -9.95 3.01 10.97
CA PRO A 26 -9.49 1.79 10.32
C PRO A 26 -10.56 1.25 9.36
N THR A 27 -10.16 1.01 8.12
CA THR A 27 -11.02 0.39 7.12
C THR A 27 -10.75 -1.11 7.08
N PRO A 28 -11.79 -1.97 7.05
CA PRO A 28 -11.58 -3.39 6.88
C PRO A 28 -10.90 -3.69 5.54
N PRO A 29 -10.07 -4.76 5.47
CA PRO A 29 -9.46 -5.17 4.22
C PRO A 29 -10.53 -5.52 3.17
N PRO A 30 -10.30 -5.22 1.88
CA PRO A 30 -11.20 -5.63 0.81
C PRO A 30 -11.22 -7.16 0.67
N ALA A 31 -12.34 -7.70 0.20
CA ALA A 31 -12.48 -9.15 -0.01
C ALA A 31 -11.45 -9.69 -1.00
N MET A 32 -11.03 -8.88 -1.96
CA MET A 32 -10.09 -9.23 -3.01
C MET A 32 -9.18 -8.02 -3.33
N ILE A 33 -7.94 -8.32 -3.66
CA ILE A 33 -7.00 -7.34 -4.25
C ILE A 33 -6.51 -7.86 -5.59
N GLN A 34 -6.29 -6.92 -6.52
CA GLN A 34 -5.50 -7.14 -7.71
C GLN A 34 -4.22 -6.34 -7.54
N ILE A 35 -3.08 -6.98 -7.77
CA ILE A 35 -1.77 -6.36 -7.74
C ILE A 35 -1.19 -6.42 -9.14
N TYR A 36 -0.85 -5.27 -9.69
CA TYR A 36 0.02 -5.18 -10.86
C TYR A 36 1.43 -4.93 -10.35
N ARG A 37 2.37 -5.80 -10.71
CA ARG A 37 3.74 -5.81 -10.22
C ARG A 37 4.68 -5.59 -11.38
N GLU A 38 5.56 -4.62 -11.26
CA GLU A 38 6.53 -4.22 -12.25
C GLU A 38 7.93 -4.24 -11.66
N GLU A 39 8.83 -4.92 -12.35
CA GLU A 39 10.25 -4.92 -12.05
C GLU A 39 10.94 -3.91 -12.96
N VAL A 40 11.49 -2.86 -12.36
CA VAL A 40 12.06 -1.72 -13.08
C VAL A 40 13.50 -2.01 -13.44
N LYS A 41 13.92 -1.73 -14.68
CA LYS A 41 15.32 -1.84 -15.08
C LYS A 41 16.23 -0.94 -14.25
N ALA A 42 17.41 -1.41 -13.91
CA ALA A 42 18.38 -0.67 -13.11
C ALA A 42 18.60 0.76 -13.65
N GLY A 43 18.47 1.75 -12.76
CA GLY A 43 18.64 3.16 -13.06
C GLY A 43 17.46 3.82 -13.81
N LYS A 44 16.34 3.10 -14.01
CA LYS A 44 15.16 3.62 -14.71
C LYS A 44 14.05 4.12 -13.80
N SER A 45 14.13 3.90 -12.47
CA SER A 45 13.09 4.27 -11.51
C SER A 45 12.61 5.73 -11.60
N PRO A 46 13.45 6.76 -11.79
CA PRO A 46 12.94 8.12 -11.95
C PRO A 46 12.13 8.34 -13.23
N LEU A 47 12.45 7.62 -14.30
CA LEU A 47 11.70 7.68 -15.56
C LEU A 47 10.39 6.92 -15.43
N HIS A 48 10.41 5.76 -14.75
CA HIS A 48 9.23 4.96 -14.46
C HIS A 48 8.22 5.74 -13.62
N VAL A 49 8.63 6.39 -12.52
CA VAL A 49 7.75 7.28 -11.73
C VAL A 49 7.10 8.36 -12.60
N LYS A 50 7.84 8.92 -13.54
CA LYS A 50 7.29 9.92 -14.47
C LYS A 50 6.31 9.32 -15.47
N SER A 51 6.57 8.10 -15.95
CA SER A 51 5.69 7.33 -16.83
C SER A 51 4.38 7.03 -16.12
N GLU A 52 4.43 6.50 -14.91
CA GLU A 52 3.27 6.17 -14.08
C GLU A 52 2.39 7.40 -13.76
N ALA A 53 2.99 8.56 -13.56
CA ALA A 53 2.24 9.79 -13.39
C ALA A 53 1.40 10.18 -14.64
N ASN A 54 1.72 9.66 -15.84
CA ASN A 54 0.89 9.82 -17.02
C ASN A 54 -0.39 8.98 -16.92
N PHE A 55 -0.26 7.69 -16.52
CA PHE A 55 -1.42 6.84 -16.25
C PHE A 55 -2.36 7.48 -15.21
N VAL A 56 -1.81 7.98 -14.10
CA VAL A 56 -2.61 8.68 -13.09
C VAL A 56 -3.39 9.86 -13.69
N ARG A 57 -2.79 10.63 -14.60
CA ARG A 57 -3.49 11.74 -15.27
C ARG A 57 -4.61 11.25 -16.17
N GLU A 58 -4.36 10.21 -16.99
CA GLU A 58 -5.37 9.63 -17.87
C GLU A 58 -6.54 9.03 -17.06
N PHE A 59 -6.26 8.32 -15.99
CA PHE A 59 -7.30 7.77 -15.10
C PHE A 59 -8.16 8.88 -14.50
N LYS A 60 -7.56 9.95 -13.98
CA LYS A 60 -8.28 11.10 -13.40
C LYS A 60 -9.07 11.89 -14.43
N ALA A 61 -8.47 12.20 -15.58
CA ALA A 61 -9.11 12.97 -16.64
C ALA A 61 -10.36 12.27 -17.20
N ASN A 62 -10.31 10.95 -17.30
CA ASN A 62 -11.38 10.12 -17.86
C ASN A 62 -12.24 9.44 -16.78
N LYS A 63 -12.04 9.75 -15.50
CA LYS A 63 -12.77 9.17 -14.34
C LYS A 63 -12.76 7.63 -14.36
N LEU A 64 -11.62 7.06 -14.73
CA LEU A 64 -11.46 5.61 -14.79
C LEU A 64 -11.26 5.01 -13.40
N SER A 65 -11.76 3.81 -13.24
CA SER A 65 -11.45 2.92 -12.12
C SER A 65 -10.48 1.80 -12.57
N PRO A 66 -9.80 1.13 -11.64
CA PRO A 66 -9.94 1.28 -10.19
C PRO A 66 -9.17 2.46 -9.61
N ASN A 67 -9.53 2.84 -8.38
CA ASN A 67 -8.57 3.51 -7.51
C ASN A 67 -7.53 2.50 -7.03
N TYR A 68 -6.27 2.92 -6.94
CA TYR A 68 -5.17 2.06 -6.52
C TYR A 68 -4.12 2.82 -5.71
N THR A 69 -3.40 2.07 -4.88
CA THR A 69 -2.22 2.55 -4.15
C THR A 69 -0.96 2.00 -4.81
N ALA A 70 -0.03 2.87 -5.15
CA ALA A 70 1.26 2.50 -5.67
C ALA A 70 2.30 2.40 -4.55
N LEU A 71 3.14 1.39 -4.64
CA LEU A 71 4.22 1.08 -3.72
C LEU A 71 5.54 1.03 -4.51
N ALA A 72 6.60 1.60 -3.95
CA ALA A 72 7.97 1.43 -4.46
C ALA A 72 8.81 0.67 -3.42
N THR A 73 9.65 -0.28 -3.85
CA THR A 73 10.49 -1.05 -2.94
C THR A 73 11.54 -0.18 -2.26
N ILE A 74 11.74 -0.43 -0.96
CA ILE A 74 12.88 0.06 -0.18
C ILE A 74 13.93 -1.05 -0.09
N THR A 75 13.48 -2.32 0.02
CA THR A 75 14.35 -3.49 0.11
C THR A 75 13.96 -4.52 -0.93
N GLY A 76 14.95 -5.24 -1.47
CA GLY A 76 14.76 -6.23 -2.53
C GLY A 76 15.02 -5.68 -3.93
N PRO A 77 14.50 -6.32 -4.99
CA PRO A 77 14.57 -5.82 -6.35
C PRO A 77 13.90 -4.45 -6.51
N ASP A 78 14.31 -3.67 -7.49
CA ASP A 78 13.67 -2.38 -7.81
C ASP A 78 12.30 -2.64 -8.47
N GLU A 79 11.24 -2.54 -7.69
CA GLU A 79 9.89 -2.86 -8.12
C GLU A 79 8.89 -1.77 -7.74
N ALA A 80 7.86 -1.63 -8.56
CA ALA A 80 6.64 -0.91 -8.25
C ALA A 80 5.45 -1.88 -8.22
N TRP A 81 4.60 -1.74 -7.21
CA TRP A 81 3.37 -2.52 -7.07
C TRP A 81 2.18 -1.59 -7.01
N PHE A 82 1.14 -1.91 -7.79
CA PHE A 82 -0.10 -1.15 -7.84
C PHE A 82 -1.22 -2.02 -7.31
N ILE A 83 -1.74 -1.68 -6.13
CA ILE A 83 -2.74 -2.48 -5.43
C ILE A 83 -4.12 -1.85 -5.60
N ALA A 84 -4.96 -2.50 -6.39
CA ALA A 84 -6.38 -2.19 -6.56
C ALA A 84 -7.23 -3.07 -5.63
N ARG A 85 -8.35 -2.53 -5.14
CA ARG A 85 -9.22 -3.12 -4.12
C ARG A 85 -10.57 -3.44 -4.73
N TYR A 86 -11.06 -4.68 -4.53
CA TYR A 86 -12.31 -5.15 -5.09
C TYR A 86 -13.12 -5.95 -4.07
N ASP A 87 -14.43 -5.86 -4.19
CA ASP A 87 -15.36 -6.68 -3.41
C ASP A 87 -15.65 -8.03 -4.10
N SER A 88 -15.44 -8.12 -5.42
CA SER A 88 -15.75 -9.31 -6.20
C SER A 88 -15.07 -9.32 -7.57
N TYR A 89 -15.03 -10.50 -8.20
CA TYR A 89 -14.65 -10.63 -9.61
C TYR A 89 -15.57 -9.87 -10.56
N ALA A 90 -16.86 -9.72 -10.22
CA ALA A 90 -17.79 -8.94 -11.02
C ALA A 90 -17.40 -7.46 -11.05
N ALA A 91 -16.98 -6.89 -9.89
CA ALA A 91 -16.46 -5.53 -9.81
C ALA A 91 -15.17 -5.38 -10.62
N PHE A 92 -14.25 -6.33 -10.49
CA PHE A 92 -13.00 -6.35 -11.28
C PHE A 92 -13.28 -6.41 -12.79
N GLY A 93 -14.17 -7.32 -13.24
CA GLY A 93 -14.55 -7.44 -14.65
C GLY A 93 -15.25 -6.19 -15.21
N LYS A 94 -16.04 -5.50 -14.38
CA LYS A 94 -16.66 -4.23 -14.74
C LYS A 94 -15.61 -3.14 -15.03
N ASP A 95 -14.58 -3.04 -14.20
CA ASP A 95 -13.50 -2.06 -14.38
C ASP A 95 -12.69 -2.34 -15.65
N LEU A 96 -12.35 -3.61 -15.92
CA LEU A 96 -11.67 -4.00 -17.15
C LEU A 96 -12.51 -3.61 -18.39
N ALA A 97 -13.79 -3.92 -18.38
CA ALA A 97 -14.68 -3.56 -19.49
C ALA A 97 -14.87 -2.04 -19.66
N ALA A 98 -14.80 -1.27 -18.57
CA ALA A 98 -14.86 0.19 -18.63
C ALA A 98 -13.57 0.78 -19.23
N GLN A 99 -12.41 0.26 -18.88
CA GLN A 99 -11.13 0.68 -19.46
C GLN A 99 -11.05 0.38 -20.96
N ASP A 100 -11.48 -0.82 -21.39
CA ASP A 100 -11.50 -1.23 -22.79
C ASP A 100 -12.38 -0.33 -23.66
N LYS A 101 -13.50 0.14 -23.11
CA LYS A 101 -14.44 1.02 -23.80
C LYS A 101 -14.14 2.51 -23.65
N SER A 102 -13.10 2.85 -22.90
CA SER A 102 -12.76 4.24 -22.61
C SER A 102 -12.23 4.96 -23.86
N PRO A 103 -12.61 6.23 -24.07
CA PRO A 103 -11.96 7.08 -25.06
C PRO A 103 -10.45 7.25 -24.83
N ALA A 104 -9.99 7.02 -23.58
CA ALA A 104 -8.57 7.08 -23.23
C ALA A 104 -7.79 5.82 -23.63
N ARG A 105 -8.43 4.76 -24.16
CA ARG A 105 -7.78 3.48 -24.45
C ARG A 105 -6.50 3.64 -25.28
N ALA A 106 -6.56 4.42 -26.35
CA ALA A 106 -5.40 4.65 -27.23
C ALA A 106 -4.25 5.41 -26.53
N ALA A 107 -4.58 6.34 -25.60
CA ALA A 107 -3.58 7.04 -24.80
C ALA A 107 -2.94 6.10 -23.78
N LEU A 108 -3.74 5.28 -23.09
CA LEU A 108 -3.27 4.26 -22.15
C LEU A 108 -2.36 3.21 -22.83
N ASP A 109 -2.72 2.75 -24.03
CA ASP A 109 -1.90 1.81 -24.81
C ASP A 109 -0.54 2.42 -25.18
N LYS A 110 -0.52 3.69 -25.56
CA LYS A 110 0.72 4.41 -25.85
C LYS A 110 1.60 4.55 -24.61
N ASP A 111 1.00 4.91 -23.47
CA ASP A 111 1.72 5.03 -22.20
C ASP A 111 2.25 3.66 -21.75
N LEU A 112 1.47 2.58 -21.90
CA LEU A 112 1.89 1.21 -21.60
C LEU A 112 3.08 0.74 -22.44
N LEU A 113 3.10 1.05 -23.74
CA LEU A 113 4.24 0.75 -24.61
C LEU A 113 5.49 1.50 -24.16
N ALA A 114 5.36 2.79 -23.83
CA ALA A 114 6.49 3.60 -23.39
C ALA A 114 7.03 3.15 -22.03
N ASP A 115 6.15 2.76 -21.12
CA ASP A 115 6.51 2.25 -19.80
C ASP A 115 7.19 0.89 -19.89
N GLY A 116 6.71 0.00 -20.75
CA GLY A 116 7.28 -1.32 -20.98
C GLY A 116 8.77 -1.31 -21.34
N GLU A 117 9.26 -0.22 -21.97
CA GLU A 117 10.69 -0.04 -22.25
C GLU A 117 11.54 0.17 -20.98
N LEU A 118 10.89 0.55 -19.86
CA LEU A 118 11.54 0.78 -18.57
C LEU A 118 11.56 -0.46 -17.68
N LEU A 119 10.78 -1.50 -18.05
CA LEU A 119 10.56 -2.70 -17.24
C LEU A 119 11.40 -3.89 -17.74
N SER A 120 11.91 -4.69 -16.81
CA SER A 120 12.46 -6.01 -17.06
C SER A 120 11.38 -7.09 -17.04
N ARG A 121 10.31 -6.87 -16.25
CA ARG A 121 9.19 -7.80 -16.09
C ARG A 121 7.94 -7.06 -15.59
N SER A 122 6.77 -7.56 -15.99
CA SER A 122 5.49 -7.21 -15.38
C SER A 122 4.64 -8.46 -15.13
N SER A 123 3.78 -8.42 -14.14
CA SER A 123 2.85 -9.51 -13.81
C SER A 123 1.64 -8.99 -13.06
N SER A 124 0.52 -9.71 -13.16
CA SER A 124 -0.70 -9.40 -12.41
C SER A 124 -1.06 -10.55 -11.48
N ILE A 125 -1.47 -10.22 -10.26
CA ILE A 125 -1.79 -11.17 -9.20
C ILE A 125 -3.18 -10.84 -8.69
N VAL A 126 -4.01 -11.86 -8.49
CA VAL A 126 -5.29 -11.73 -7.78
C VAL A 126 -5.21 -12.55 -6.50
N ALA A 127 -5.58 -11.94 -5.38
CA ALA A 127 -5.57 -12.59 -4.09
C ALA A 127 -6.82 -12.25 -3.28
N ARG A 128 -7.33 -13.22 -2.51
CA ARG A 128 -8.48 -13.06 -1.63
C ARG A 128 -8.05 -12.91 -0.18
N TYR A 129 -8.78 -12.09 0.53
CA TYR A 129 -8.56 -11.86 1.96
C TYR A 129 -8.89 -13.10 2.81
N ARG A 130 -8.05 -13.34 3.84
CA ARG A 130 -8.18 -14.43 4.82
C ARG A 130 -8.30 -13.83 6.23
N ALA A 131 -9.53 -13.50 6.63
CA ALA A 131 -9.82 -12.92 7.94
C ALA A 131 -9.41 -13.86 9.10
N ASP A 132 -9.58 -15.16 8.88
CA ASP A 132 -9.22 -16.20 9.85
C ASP A 132 -7.72 -16.27 10.18
N LEU A 133 -6.87 -15.82 9.25
CA LEU A 133 -5.40 -15.82 9.38
C LEU A 133 -4.83 -14.44 9.69
N SER A 134 -5.63 -13.38 9.69
CA SER A 134 -5.22 -11.99 9.87
C SER A 134 -5.35 -11.55 11.32
N TYR A 135 -4.52 -10.59 11.74
CA TYR A 135 -4.52 -10.04 13.09
C TYR A 135 -4.61 -8.50 13.04
N ARG A 136 -5.61 -7.91 13.72
CA ARG A 136 -5.87 -6.46 13.74
C ARG A 136 -5.80 -5.82 12.36
N PRO A 137 -6.47 -6.38 11.33
CA PRO A 137 -6.24 -6.08 9.93
C PRO A 137 -6.80 -4.74 9.46
N GLY A 138 -7.62 -4.07 10.29
CA GLY A 138 -8.14 -2.75 10.00
C GLY A 138 -7.03 -1.72 10.04
N VAL A 139 -6.82 -1.01 8.92
CA VAL A 139 -5.79 0.01 8.77
C VAL A 139 -6.35 1.26 8.13
N SER A 140 -5.75 2.41 8.45
CA SER A 140 -6.03 3.67 7.77
C SER A 140 -5.15 3.78 6.53
N ILE A 141 -5.65 3.36 5.37
CA ILE A 141 -4.92 3.48 4.10
C ILE A 141 -4.45 4.92 3.83
N PRO A 142 -5.27 5.97 4.07
CA PRO A 142 -4.81 7.34 3.88
C PRO A 142 -3.56 7.71 4.68
N LEU A 143 -3.39 7.11 5.85
CA LEU A 143 -2.26 7.39 6.76
C LEU A 143 -1.11 6.38 6.63
N THR A 144 -1.27 5.33 5.84
CA THR A 144 -0.20 4.35 5.57
C THR A 144 0.89 4.98 4.71
N ARG A 145 2.15 4.80 5.12
CA ARG A 145 3.35 5.29 4.39
C ARG A 145 4.27 4.15 3.97
N TYR A 146 4.23 3.07 4.72
CA TYR A 146 5.10 1.91 4.50
C TYR A 146 4.28 0.63 4.60
N MET A 147 4.69 -0.37 3.82
CA MET A 147 4.16 -1.72 3.91
C MET A 147 5.31 -2.71 3.94
N ASN A 148 5.22 -3.71 4.81
CA ASN A 148 6.05 -4.90 4.73
C ASN A 148 5.19 -6.03 4.16
N ILE A 149 5.61 -6.59 3.03
CA ILE A 149 4.90 -7.66 2.33
C ILE A 149 5.79 -8.89 2.29
N ALA A 150 5.36 -9.96 2.99
CA ALA A 150 5.98 -11.26 2.92
C ALA A 150 5.18 -12.17 1.98
N ILE A 151 5.83 -12.68 0.94
CA ILE A 151 5.30 -13.71 0.03
C ILE A 151 5.75 -15.06 0.55
N VAL A 152 4.79 -15.87 1.02
CA VAL A 152 5.02 -17.21 1.58
C VAL A 152 4.55 -18.24 0.57
N ARG A 153 5.46 -19.14 0.17
CA ARG A 153 5.17 -20.22 -0.76
C ARG A 153 5.11 -21.55 -0.02
N ILE A 154 3.98 -22.24 -0.13
CA ILE A 154 3.69 -23.49 0.58
C ILE A 154 3.66 -24.65 -0.43
N ARG A 155 4.28 -25.75 -0.04
CA ARG A 155 4.30 -27.00 -0.80
C ARG A 155 2.89 -27.55 -0.97
N PRO A 156 2.54 -28.11 -2.14
CA PRO A 156 1.27 -28.83 -2.33
C PRO A 156 1.07 -29.88 -1.23
N GLY A 157 -0.14 -29.95 -0.69
CA GLY A 157 -0.50 -30.85 0.42
C GLY A 157 -0.31 -30.25 1.83
N HIS A 158 0.42 -29.13 1.98
CA HIS A 158 0.72 -28.53 3.29
C HIS A 158 0.02 -27.18 3.55
N ILE A 159 -0.99 -26.84 2.73
CA ILE A 159 -1.75 -25.57 2.92
C ILE A 159 -2.42 -25.54 4.29
N THR A 160 -3.05 -26.64 4.72
CA THR A 160 -3.71 -26.74 6.03
C THR A 160 -2.70 -26.60 7.17
N ASP A 161 -1.51 -27.18 7.04
CA ASP A 161 -0.44 -27.04 8.04
C ASP A 161 0.01 -25.59 8.20
N TYR A 162 0.11 -24.86 7.09
CA TYR A 162 0.39 -23.43 7.13
C TYR A 162 -0.75 -22.64 7.78
N GLU A 163 -2.00 -22.92 7.43
CA GLU A 163 -3.17 -22.26 8.01
C GLU A 163 -3.24 -22.50 9.53
N ASP A 164 -2.99 -23.72 9.99
CA ASP A 164 -2.94 -24.05 11.41
C ASP A 164 -1.80 -23.32 12.12
N SER A 165 -0.61 -23.23 11.49
CA SER A 165 0.51 -22.44 11.98
C SER A 165 0.14 -20.96 12.13
N ARG A 166 -0.56 -20.39 11.15
CA ARG A 166 -1.02 -18.98 11.21
C ARG A 166 -2.03 -18.75 12.33
N LYS A 167 -2.92 -19.73 12.60
CA LYS A 167 -3.87 -19.65 13.72
C LYS A 167 -3.16 -19.70 15.07
N ILE A 168 -2.13 -20.55 15.24
CA ILE A 168 -1.30 -20.57 16.45
C ILE A 168 -0.62 -19.21 16.66
N ILE A 169 0.00 -18.66 15.63
CA ILE A 169 0.67 -17.35 15.65
C ILE A 169 -0.34 -16.25 16.02
N LYS A 170 -1.51 -16.23 15.36
CA LYS A 170 -2.57 -15.26 15.64
C LYS A 170 -3.03 -15.33 17.11
N ALA A 171 -3.29 -16.51 17.63
CA ALA A 171 -3.70 -16.70 19.02
C ALA A 171 -2.63 -16.19 20.01
N ALA A 172 -1.34 -16.40 19.73
CA ALA A 172 -0.26 -15.84 20.53
C ALA A 172 -0.22 -14.31 20.47
N HIS A 173 -0.44 -13.70 19.30
CA HIS A 173 -0.56 -12.25 19.16
C HIS A 173 -1.76 -11.69 19.96
N GLU A 174 -2.90 -12.37 19.91
CA GLU A 174 -4.10 -11.99 20.68
C GLU A 174 -3.84 -12.05 22.18
N LYS A 175 -3.21 -13.14 22.66
CA LYS A 175 -2.89 -13.37 24.08
C LYS A 175 -1.89 -12.34 24.62
N THR A 176 -0.93 -11.92 23.82
CA THR A 176 0.10 -10.94 24.21
C THR A 176 -0.28 -9.49 23.88
N ALA A 177 -1.44 -9.28 23.23
CA ALA A 177 -1.93 -7.97 22.80
C ALA A 177 -0.89 -7.15 22.03
N LEU A 178 -0.07 -7.82 21.18
CA LEU A 178 0.99 -7.17 20.40
C LEU A 178 0.47 -5.98 19.63
N LYS A 179 1.23 -4.87 19.63
CA LYS A 179 0.96 -3.67 18.86
C LYS A 179 1.46 -3.83 17.42
N PHE A 180 1.03 -4.90 16.79
CA PHE A 180 1.38 -5.24 15.42
C PHE A 180 0.10 -5.52 14.65
N ASN A 181 0.11 -5.32 13.34
CA ASN A 181 -1.05 -5.58 12.49
C ASN A 181 -0.62 -6.29 11.22
N TYR A 182 -1.44 -7.17 10.71
CA TYR A 182 -1.26 -7.71 9.35
C TYR A 182 -2.57 -8.24 8.78
N SER A 183 -2.66 -8.13 7.46
CA SER A 183 -3.68 -8.80 6.64
C SER A 183 -3.03 -9.96 5.89
N VAL A 184 -3.71 -11.10 5.84
CA VAL A 184 -3.30 -12.25 5.03
C VAL A 184 -4.18 -12.35 3.81
N TYR A 185 -3.54 -12.46 2.64
CA TYR A 185 -4.19 -12.71 1.36
C TYR A 185 -3.69 -14.02 0.77
N GLN A 186 -4.60 -14.88 0.35
CA GLN A 186 -4.28 -16.09 -0.40
C GLN A 186 -4.32 -15.79 -1.89
N VAL A 187 -3.23 -16.03 -2.59
CA VAL A 187 -3.17 -15.86 -4.04
C VAL A 187 -4.11 -16.87 -4.72
N ILE A 188 -4.92 -16.37 -5.65
CA ILE A 188 -5.86 -17.16 -6.43
C ILE A 188 -5.36 -17.34 -7.87
N SER A 189 -4.68 -16.29 -8.40
CA SER A 189 -4.18 -16.27 -9.77
C SER A 189 -2.93 -15.41 -9.88
N GLY A 190 -2.08 -15.69 -10.87
CA GLY A 190 -0.88 -14.92 -11.19
C GLY A 190 0.41 -15.39 -10.48
N MET A 191 0.31 -16.34 -9.53
CA MET A 191 1.45 -16.98 -8.87
C MET A 191 1.16 -18.48 -8.65
N PRO A 192 2.17 -19.30 -8.32
CA PRO A 192 1.98 -20.70 -7.98
C PRO A 192 0.92 -20.92 -6.88
N ALA A 193 0.17 -22.01 -7.00
CA ALA A 193 -0.79 -22.42 -5.95
C ALA A 193 -0.06 -22.60 -4.61
N GLY A 194 -0.77 -22.30 -3.49
CA GLY A 194 -0.18 -22.33 -2.16
C GLY A 194 0.63 -21.07 -1.80
N THR A 195 0.50 -19.99 -2.60
CA THR A 195 1.11 -18.70 -2.27
C THR A 195 0.19 -17.86 -1.39
N PHE A 196 0.76 -17.30 -0.33
CA PHE A 196 0.10 -16.34 0.56
C PHE A 196 0.93 -15.05 0.63
N MET A 197 0.25 -13.93 0.83
CA MET A 197 0.88 -12.65 1.12
C MET A 197 0.46 -12.19 2.51
N VAL A 198 1.44 -11.89 3.36
CA VAL A 198 1.23 -11.30 4.69
C VAL A 198 1.66 -9.85 4.60
N MET A 199 0.70 -8.93 4.73
CA MET A 199 0.89 -7.49 4.54
C MET A 199 0.75 -6.78 5.88
N SER A 200 1.81 -6.14 6.34
CA SER A 200 1.83 -5.27 7.52
C SER A 200 1.93 -3.81 7.09
N TYR A 201 1.36 -2.91 7.87
CA TYR A 201 1.17 -1.50 7.51
C TYR A 201 1.75 -0.60 8.59
N GLY A 202 2.45 0.46 8.20
CA GLY A 202 3.05 1.45 9.09
C GLY A 202 2.90 2.88 8.57
N ARG A 203 2.84 3.83 9.50
CA ARG A 203 2.96 5.27 9.23
C ARG A 203 4.42 5.69 9.17
N THR A 204 5.25 4.98 9.92
CA THR A 204 6.70 5.12 9.99
C THR A 204 7.35 3.75 9.90
N LEU A 205 8.64 3.69 9.59
CA LEU A 205 9.39 2.42 9.64
C LEU A 205 9.50 1.89 11.06
N ALA A 206 9.51 2.75 12.08
CA ALA A 206 9.53 2.35 13.49
C ALA A 206 8.29 1.56 13.91
N ASP A 207 7.16 1.66 13.20
CA ASP A 207 5.97 0.85 13.49
C ASP A 207 6.23 -0.65 13.28
N PHE A 208 7.26 -1.02 12.51
CA PHE A 208 7.68 -2.41 12.32
C PHE A 208 8.59 -2.93 13.44
N ASP A 209 9.10 -2.08 14.32
CA ASP A 209 9.92 -2.51 15.47
C ASP A 209 9.11 -3.40 16.42
N ALA A 210 7.78 -3.19 16.50
CA ALA A 210 6.88 -4.06 17.27
C ALA A 210 6.91 -5.53 16.80
N ALA A 211 7.34 -5.80 15.56
CA ALA A 211 7.56 -7.18 15.10
C ALA A 211 8.71 -7.88 15.83
N THR A 212 9.62 -7.14 16.46
CA THR A 212 10.71 -7.73 17.26
C THR A 212 10.20 -8.34 18.56
N GLU A 213 9.05 -7.89 19.07
CA GLU A 213 8.40 -8.42 20.28
C GLU A 213 7.94 -9.87 20.12
N ILE A 214 7.78 -10.38 18.88
CA ILE A 214 7.46 -11.79 18.59
C ILE A 214 8.58 -12.76 19.00
N HIS A 215 9.76 -12.25 19.35
CA HIS A 215 10.89 -13.04 19.89
C HIS A 215 11.03 -12.90 21.40
N GLY A 216 10.08 -12.22 22.08
CA GLY A 216 10.09 -12.03 23.52
C GLY A 216 9.53 -13.22 24.29
N LYS A 217 9.97 -13.37 25.57
CA LYS A 217 9.53 -14.46 26.44
C LYS A 217 8.00 -14.57 26.53
N ALA A 218 7.29 -13.46 26.64
CA ALA A 218 5.81 -13.47 26.73
C ALA A 218 5.16 -14.11 25.51
N TYR A 219 5.71 -13.88 24.33
CA TYR A 219 5.23 -14.47 23.08
C TYR A 219 5.57 -15.97 23.00
N ASP A 220 6.78 -16.35 23.44
CA ASP A 220 7.18 -17.77 23.50
C ASP A 220 6.30 -18.54 24.49
N ASP A 221 6.03 -17.99 25.68
CA ASP A 221 5.12 -18.57 26.67
C ASP A 221 3.67 -18.66 26.12
N ALA A 222 3.27 -17.73 25.28
CA ALA A 222 1.94 -17.74 24.67
C ALA A 222 1.77 -18.84 23.62
N ILE A 223 2.82 -19.14 22.85
CA ILE A 223 2.86 -20.26 21.90
C ILE A 223 2.97 -21.60 22.64
N GLY A 224 3.80 -21.67 23.66
CA GLY A 224 4.13 -22.89 24.39
C GLY A 224 4.98 -23.88 23.58
N ASP A 225 5.47 -24.91 24.27
CA ASP A 225 6.39 -25.90 23.67
C ASP A 225 5.73 -26.72 22.55
N ASP A 226 4.49 -27.16 22.74
CA ASP A 226 3.76 -27.93 21.73
C ASP A 226 3.45 -27.07 20.49
N GLY A 227 3.04 -25.82 20.70
CA GLY A 227 2.83 -24.89 19.62
C GLY A 227 4.11 -24.62 18.84
N ARG A 228 5.23 -24.39 19.54
CA ARG A 228 6.54 -24.18 18.92
C ARG A 228 6.99 -25.39 18.10
N LYS A 229 6.83 -26.58 18.65
CA LYS A 229 7.14 -27.85 17.97
C LYS A 229 6.32 -27.95 16.68
N LYS A 230 4.99 -27.74 16.75
CA LYS A 230 4.10 -27.81 15.59
C LYS A 230 4.47 -26.76 14.53
N LEU A 231 4.79 -25.51 14.92
CA LEU A 231 5.23 -24.47 13.99
C LEU A 231 6.49 -24.90 13.24
N ASN A 232 7.48 -25.46 13.93
CA ASN A 232 8.73 -25.89 13.32
C ASN A 232 8.52 -27.08 12.38
N GLU A 233 7.74 -28.07 12.78
CA GLU A 233 7.41 -29.25 11.94
C GLU A 233 6.67 -28.82 10.65
N ASN A 234 5.64 -28.01 10.79
CA ASN A 234 4.86 -27.51 9.64
C ASN A 234 5.72 -26.65 8.69
N ALA A 235 6.58 -25.79 9.25
CA ALA A 235 7.48 -24.97 8.43
C ALA A 235 8.50 -25.83 7.68
N ALA A 236 9.12 -26.80 8.34
CA ALA A 236 10.10 -27.69 7.73
C ALA A 236 9.50 -28.58 6.63
N ALA A 237 8.29 -29.07 6.84
CA ALA A 237 7.59 -29.92 5.87
C ALA A 237 7.01 -29.13 4.69
N GLY A 238 6.39 -27.97 4.98
CA GLY A 238 5.51 -27.29 4.03
C GLY A 238 6.05 -26.01 3.41
N THR A 239 6.98 -25.28 4.03
CA THR A 239 7.45 -24.00 3.51
C THR A 239 8.49 -24.19 2.41
N ILE A 240 8.21 -23.69 1.19
CA ILE A 240 9.18 -23.66 0.09
C ILE A 240 10.11 -22.45 0.23
N GLY A 241 9.58 -21.31 0.63
CA GLY A 241 10.34 -20.07 0.80
C GLY A 241 9.46 -18.90 1.24
N ILE A 242 10.13 -17.88 1.77
CA ILE A 242 9.54 -16.62 2.19
C ILE A 242 10.39 -15.49 1.63
N ASP A 243 9.79 -14.63 0.80
CA ASP A 243 10.40 -13.41 0.29
C ASP A 243 9.72 -12.23 0.98
N SER A 244 10.47 -11.41 1.71
CA SER A 244 9.93 -10.25 2.43
C SER A 244 10.55 -8.96 1.90
N MET A 245 9.70 -7.98 1.61
CA MET A 245 10.09 -6.70 1.05
C MET A 245 9.39 -5.57 1.79
N ILE A 246 10.13 -4.49 2.02
CA ILE A 246 9.59 -3.23 2.55
C ILE A 246 9.37 -2.28 1.39
N PHE A 247 8.20 -1.66 1.39
CA PHE A 247 7.77 -0.68 0.40
C PHE A 247 7.46 0.66 1.05
N ALA A 248 7.70 1.75 0.30
CA ALA A 248 7.11 3.04 0.55
C ALA A 248 5.88 3.25 -0.34
N VAL A 249 4.82 3.85 0.20
CA VAL A 249 3.69 4.32 -0.60
C VAL A 249 4.13 5.52 -1.43
N ASP A 250 3.92 5.48 -2.74
CA ASP A 250 4.25 6.59 -3.64
C ASP A 250 2.97 7.27 -4.16
N PRO A 251 2.64 8.49 -3.65
CA PRO A 251 1.45 9.21 -4.07
C PRO A 251 1.53 9.73 -5.52
N ARG A 252 2.74 9.79 -6.11
CA ARG A 252 2.93 10.28 -7.49
C ARG A 252 2.44 9.28 -8.53
N MET A 253 2.55 7.99 -8.20
CA MET A 253 2.13 6.87 -9.02
C MET A 253 0.76 6.31 -8.60
N SER A 254 0.16 6.80 -7.52
CA SER A 254 -1.12 6.34 -6.99
C SER A 254 -2.31 7.07 -7.62
N ASN A 255 -3.42 6.34 -7.77
CA ASN A 255 -4.73 6.90 -8.12
C ASN A 255 -5.70 6.76 -6.94
N PRO A 256 -5.53 7.53 -5.84
CA PRO A 256 -6.37 7.43 -4.67
C PRO A 256 -7.78 7.98 -4.94
N ASP A 257 -8.79 7.48 -4.22
CA ASP A 257 -10.12 8.04 -4.20
C ASP A 257 -10.16 9.39 -3.46
N LYS A 258 -11.27 10.11 -3.62
CA LYS A 258 -11.46 11.42 -2.99
C LYS A 258 -11.37 11.34 -1.46
N ALA A 259 -11.92 10.30 -0.84
CA ALA A 259 -11.92 10.14 0.61
C ALA A 259 -10.48 9.98 1.15
N THR A 260 -9.65 9.24 0.44
CA THR A 260 -8.22 9.09 0.74
C THR A 260 -7.47 10.43 0.65
N ILE A 261 -7.73 11.21 -0.41
CA ILE A 261 -7.12 12.55 -0.58
C ILE A 261 -7.56 13.50 0.52
N ASP A 262 -8.87 13.55 0.82
CA ASP A 262 -9.44 14.45 1.82
C ASP A 262 -8.94 14.14 3.24
N ALA A 263 -8.67 12.86 3.54
CA ALA A 263 -8.17 12.42 4.84
C ALA A 263 -6.71 12.85 5.11
N ASP A 264 -5.87 12.94 4.08
CA ASP A 264 -4.50 13.46 4.20
C ASP A 264 -4.04 14.16 2.91
N PRO A 265 -4.55 15.38 2.67
CA PRO A 265 -4.23 16.14 1.45
C PRO A 265 -2.75 16.52 1.37
N ALA A 266 -2.05 16.66 2.50
CA ALA A 266 -0.64 17.00 2.52
C ALA A 266 0.23 15.91 1.87
N PHE A 267 -0.20 14.66 1.94
CA PHE A 267 0.49 13.53 1.33
C PHE A 267 -0.05 13.19 -0.07
N TRP A 268 -1.37 13.12 -0.23
CA TRP A 268 -2.02 12.58 -1.43
C TRP A 268 -2.32 13.60 -2.52
N ALA A 269 -2.45 14.90 -2.18
CA ALA A 269 -2.70 15.91 -3.20
C ALA A 269 -1.48 16.08 -4.13
N PRO A 270 -1.71 16.31 -5.43
CA PRO A 270 -0.63 16.58 -6.37
C PRO A 270 0.21 17.75 -5.87
N LYS A 271 1.50 17.51 -5.65
CA LYS A 271 2.42 18.61 -5.31
C LYS A 271 2.68 19.41 -6.60
N PRO A 272 2.68 20.77 -6.55
CA PRO A 272 3.14 21.57 -7.67
C PRO A 272 4.54 21.10 -8.05
N ALA A 273 4.81 20.99 -9.36
CA ALA A 273 6.16 20.71 -9.84
C ALA A 273 7.10 21.75 -9.22
N ALA A 274 8.18 21.29 -8.59
CA ALA A 274 9.20 22.20 -8.09
C ALA A 274 9.64 23.11 -9.26
N PRO A 275 9.78 24.43 -9.05
CA PRO A 275 10.23 25.32 -10.10
C PRO A 275 11.56 24.79 -10.62
N THR A 276 11.63 24.51 -11.93
CA THR A 276 12.88 24.13 -12.59
C THR A 276 13.88 25.25 -12.36
N MET A 277 14.90 25.00 -11.54
CA MET A 277 16.03 25.93 -11.43
C MET A 277 16.59 26.09 -12.84
N LYS A 278 16.42 27.29 -13.42
CA LYS A 278 17.14 27.65 -14.64
C LYS A 278 18.63 27.42 -14.35
N PRO A 279 19.36 26.72 -15.24
CA PRO A 279 20.81 26.64 -15.09
C PRO A 279 21.35 28.07 -14.96
N ALA A 280 22.16 28.32 -13.93
CA ALA A 280 22.84 29.58 -13.81
C ALA A 280 23.62 29.85 -15.10
N ALA A 281 23.39 31.00 -15.71
CA ALA A 281 24.10 31.41 -16.91
C ALA A 281 25.61 31.32 -16.63
N ALA A 282 26.33 30.57 -17.46
CA ALA A 282 27.78 30.44 -17.34
C ALA A 282 28.40 31.83 -17.39
N ALA A 283 29.19 32.15 -16.37
CA ALA A 283 29.91 33.41 -16.33
C ALA A 283 30.81 33.53 -17.58
N PRO A 284 30.89 34.71 -18.20
CA PRO A 284 31.74 34.88 -19.36
C PRO A 284 33.22 34.63 -18.97
N LYS A 285 33.88 33.74 -19.72
CA LYS A 285 35.31 33.52 -19.61
C LYS A 285 36.01 34.79 -20.03
N LYS A 286 36.82 35.34 -19.11
CA LYS A 286 37.82 36.40 -19.39
C LYS A 286 38.99 35.83 -20.13
#